data_a0e97dde14d16532e9bcc403929a3c8d
#
_entry.id   a0e97dde14d16532e9bcc403929a3c8d
#
_cell.length_a   1.000
_cell.length_b   1.000
_cell.length_c   1.000
_cell.angle_alpha   90.00
_cell.angle_beta   90.00
_cell.angle_gamma   90.00
#
_symmetry.space_group_name_H-M   'P 1'
#
loop_
_entity.id
_entity.type
_entity.pdbx_description
1 polymer ?
#
loop_
_entity_poly.entity_id
_entity_poly.type
_entity_poly.pdbx_seq_one_letter_code
_entity_poly.pdbx_strand_id
1 'polypeptide(L)'
;MKVDGYKNITIATIFAVFLLQTIWLYNSFSVAVNKLTADVNAFFIQCLFKELDGRFANIPPDAQIQGSNNPNPKYDNYEYINNGIFNLCHKDVNFHQLTKILSRNIKQTNMPNTYILYKVTNKKKSIVYKNNSFYTTKIGAIKSEIIPTRIDGSQGIQIEFANPISLYFHELGLLIFISFILCILAFTCIMKQVAIIRTQQKNARIQKDFSYAMIHDMKTPLSTISMGINTLTVPSVGENKKLRTKYLTVIRNENKHLYQLINRI
;
A
#
# COMPACT_ATOMS: atom_id res chain seq x y z
N MET A 1 -30.14 -18.13 -1.50
CA MET A 1 -29.23 -18.06 -0.33
C MET A 1 -27.73 -18.14 -0.65
N LYS A 2 -27.26 -18.69 -1.80
CA LYS A 2 -25.81 -18.75 -2.13
C LYS A 2 -25.22 -17.49 -2.79
N VAL A 3 -26.04 -16.64 -3.39
CA VAL A 3 -25.57 -15.46 -4.16
C VAL A 3 -24.99 -14.37 -3.27
N ASP A 4 -25.55 -14.16 -2.09
CA ASP A 4 -25.09 -13.12 -1.17
C ASP A 4 -23.76 -13.50 -0.51
N GLY A 5 -23.48 -14.79 -0.35
CA GLY A 5 -22.19 -15.26 0.15
C GLY A 5 -21.01 -14.89 -0.75
N TYR A 6 -21.14 -15.04 -2.06
CA TYR A 6 -20.06 -14.69 -3.00
C TYR A 6 -19.80 -13.18 -3.08
N LYS A 7 -20.86 -12.36 -3.00
CA LYS A 7 -20.71 -10.90 -2.92
C LYS A 7 -19.93 -10.48 -1.68
N ASN A 8 -20.28 -11.05 -0.54
CA ASN A 8 -19.61 -10.73 0.73
C ASN A 8 -18.15 -11.16 0.71
N ILE A 9 -17.83 -12.33 0.16
CA ILE A 9 -16.45 -12.80 0.00
C ILE A 9 -15.68 -11.88 -0.94
N THR A 10 -16.24 -11.48 -2.08
CA THR A 10 -15.59 -10.56 -3.03
C THR A 10 -15.31 -9.21 -2.37
N ILE A 11 -16.26 -8.64 -1.63
CA ILE A 11 -16.08 -7.38 -0.91
C ILE A 11 -14.99 -7.52 0.16
N ALA A 12 -15.02 -8.61 0.92
CA ALA A 12 -14.00 -8.89 1.94
C ALA A 12 -12.60 -9.03 1.33
N THR A 13 -12.48 -9.68 0.16
CA THR A 13 -11.20 -9.80 -0.56
C THR A 13 -10.68 -8.45 -1.04
N ILE A 14 -11.54 -7.59 -1.61
CA ILE A 14 -11.19 -6.23 -2.01
C ILE A 14 -10.66 -5.44 -0.80
N PHE A 15 -11.42 -5.50 0.29
CA PHE A 15 -11.05 -4.79 1.52
C PHE A 15 -9.72 -5.28 2.08
N ALA A 16 -9.50 -6.60 2.11
CA ALA A 16 -8.25 -7.20 2.59
C ALA A 16 -7.04 -6.77 1.74
N VAL A 17 -7.16 -6.78 0.40
CA VAL A 17 -6.10 -6.32 -0.50
C VAL A 17 -5.79 -4.84 -0.28
N PHE A 18 -6.82 -4.00 -0.15
CA PHE A 18 -6.65 -2.57 0.08
C PHE A 18 -5.99 -2.27 1.42
N LEU A 19 -6.40 -2.99 2.47
CA LEU A 19 -5.82 -2.88 3.81
C LEU A 19 -4.34 -3.29 3.80
N LEU A 20 -4.02 -4.40 3.17
CA LEU A 20 -2.65 -4.90 3.07
C LEU A 20 -1.75 -3.92 2.30
N GLN A 21 -2.22 -3.34 1.21
CA GLN A 21 -1.50 -2.31 0.46
C GLN A 21 -1.30 -1.04 1.29
N THR A 22 -2.31 -0.62 2.06
CA THR A 22 -2.20 0.56 2.93
C THR A 22 -1.15 0.36 4.01
N ILE A 23 -1.14 -0.81 4.67
CA ILE A 23 -0.13 -1.17 5.68
C ILE A 23 1.27 -1.21 5.05
N TRP A 24 1.41 -1.83 3.88
CA TRP A 24 2.69 -1.93 3.20
C TRP A 24 3.22 -0.55 2.79
N LEU A 25 2.37 0.33 2.24
CA LEU A 25 2.73 1.69 1.85
C LEU A 25 3.14 2.53 3.07
N TYR A 26 2.40 2.41 4.18
CA TYR A 26 2.73 3.09 5.43
C TYR A 26 4.10 2.65 5.98
N ASN A 27 4.36 1.35 6.00
CA ASN A 27 5.65 0.83 6.44
C ASN A 27 6.81 1.30 5.54
N SER A 28 6.61 1.24 4.23
CA SER A 28 7.61 1.71 3.26
C SER A 28 7.89 3.21 3.42
N PHE A 29 6.85 4.02 3.64
CA PHE A 29 6.99 5.43 3.92
C PHE A 29 7.75 5.68 5.22
N SER A 30 7.44 4.97 6.29
CA SER A 30 8.15 5.08 7.57
C SER A 30 9.64 4.75 7.45
N VAL A 31 9.97 3.67 6.74
CA VAL A 31 11.37 3.28 6.48
C VAL A 31 12.10 4.35 5.67
N ALA A 32 11.47 4.90 4.63
CA ALA A 32 12.07 5.95 3.81
C ALA A 32 12.30 7.25 4.60
N VAL A 33 11.35 7.65 5.45
CA VAL A 33 11.50 8.82 6.33
C VAL A 33 12.68 8.64 7.29
N ASN A 34 12.80 7.45 7.89
CA ASN A 34 13.90 7.15 8.80
C ASN A 34 15.26 7.19 8.08
N LYS A 35 15.33 6.60 6.87
CA LYS A 35 16.54 6.65 6.03
C LYS A 35 16.90 8.09 5.68
N LEU A 36 15.96 8.89 5.18
CA LEU A 36 16.18 10.30 4.85
C LEU A 36 16.62 11.12 6.06
N THR A 37 16.07 10.84 7.24
CA THR A 37 16.50 11.51 8.48
C THR A 37 17.93 11.14 8.83
N ALA A 38 18.33 9.87 8.66
CA ALA A 38 19.70 9.43 8.86
C ALA A 38 20.67 10.09 7.87
N ASP A 39 20.30 10.18 6.58
CA ASP A 39 21.09 10.84 5.54
C ASP A 39 21.26 12.33 5.82
N VAL A 40 20.20 13.01 6.27
CA VAL A 40 20.26 14.43 6.68
C VAL A 40 21.17 14.60 7.90
N ASN A 41 21.09 13.68 8.87
CA ASN A 41 21.99 13.73 10.04
C ASN A 41 23.44 13.57 9.63
N ALA A 42 23.76 12.56 8.81
CA ALA A 42 25.13 12.33 8.33
C ALA A 42 25.67 13.53 7.53
N PHE A 43 24.86 14.07 6.62
CA PHE A 43 25.19 15.27 5.85
C PHE A 43 25.48 16.47 6.76
N PHE A 44 24.64 16.70 7.75
CA PHE A 44 24.74 17.82 8.64
C PHE A 44 25.97 17.71 9.57
N ILE A 45 26.21 16.51 10.12
CA ILE A 45 27.43 16.24 10.91
C ILE A 45 28.67 16.49 10.09
N GLN A 46 28.72 16.03 8.83
CA GLN A 46 29.87 16.29 7.94
C GLN A 46 30.10 17.80 7.71
N CYS A 47 29.03 18.58 7.55
CA CYS A 47 29.12 20.02 7.41
C CYS A 47 29.65 20.70 8.71
N LEU A 48 29.24 20.20 9.87
CA LEU A 48 29.71 20.69 11.17
C LEU A 48 31.18 20.37 11.38
N PHE A 49 31.68 19.20 10.99
CA PHE A 49 33.11 18.88 11.05
C PHE A 49 33.95 19.78 10.13
N LYS A 50 33.47 20.05 8.91
CA LYS A 50 34.16 21.00 8.01
C LYS A 50 34.21 22.42 8.57
N GLU A 51 33.21 22.85 9.31
CA GLU A 51 33.22 24.13 10.02
C GLU A 51 34.22 24.08 11.18
N LEU A 52 34.24 22.97 11.92
CA LEU A 52 35.14 22.70 13.02
C LEU A 52 36.62 22.77 12.55
N ASP A 53 36.94 22.11 11.43
CA ASP A 53 38.30 22.12 10.84
C ASP A 53 38.80 23.55 10.58
N GLY A 54 37.92 24.44 10.13
CA GLY A 54 38.27 25.86 9.96
C GLY A 54 38.60 26.60 11.26
N ARG A 55 38.12 26.09 12.40
CA ARG A 55 38.47 26.65 13.74
C ARG A 55 39.74 26.05 14.33
N PHE A 56 40.09 24.82 13.93
CA PHE A 56 41.32 24.16 14.38
C PHE A 56 42.58 24.94 14.04
N ALA A 57 42.63 25.64 12.92
CA ALA A 57 43.76 26.46 12.51
C ALA A 57 44.13 27.54 13.52
N ASN A 58 43.27 27.87 14.48
CA ASN A 58 43.47 28.88 15.50
C ASN A 58 43.73 28.28 16.90
N ILE A 59 43.94 26.98 17.01
CA ILE A 59 44.19 26.28 18.28
C ILE A 59 45.70 26.19 18.50
N PRO A 60 46.22 26.46 19.73
CA PRO A 60 47.62 26.24 20.05
C PRO A 60 48.06 24.79 19.79
N PRO A 61 49.28 24.54 19.24
CA PRO A 61 49.75 23.19 18.91
C PRO A 61 49.78 22.23 20.12
N ASP A 62 49.93 22.75 21.33
CA ASP A 62 50.02 21.95 22.57
C ASP A 62 48.68 21.73 23.26
N ALA A 63 47.58 22.16 22.64
CA ALA A 63 46.26 22.04 23.24
C ALA A 63 45.78 20.58 23.26
N GLN A 64 45.37 20.09 24.43
CA GLN A 64 44.77 18.79 24.60
C GLN A 64 43.24 18.94 24.67
N ILE A 65 42.53 18.24 23.81
CA ILE A 65 41.06 18.15 23.83
C ILE A 65 40.66 16.80 24.42
N GLN A 66 39.83 16.83 25.44
CA GLN A 66 39.32 15.63 26.07
C GLN A 66 38.37 14.89 25.09
N GLY A 67 38.68 13.63 24.79
CA GLY A 67 37.84 12.74 23.98
C GLY A 67 36.70 12.12 24.79
N SER A 68 35.88 11.37 24.13
CA SER A 68 34.81 10.56 24.75
C SER A 68 35.37 9.24 25.23
N ASN A 69 34.90 8.77 26.40
CA ASN A 69 35.10 7.39 26.87
C ASN A 69 34.06 6.42 26.28
N ASN A 70 33.13 6.90 25.49
CA ASN A 70 32.12 6.07 24.86
C ASN A 70 32.69 5.37 23.62
N PRO A 71 32.67 4.01 23.54
CA PRO A 71 33.21 3.28 22.38
C PRO A 71 32.42 3.52 21.08
N ASN A 72 31.15 3.96 21.16
CA ASN A 72 30.29 4.28 20.01
C ASN A 72 29.62 5.65 20.20
N PRO A 73 30.33 6.76 20.02
CA PRO A 73 29.74 8.08 20.16
C PRO A 73 28.73 8.34 19.05
N LYS A 74 27.57 8.84 19.43
CA LYS A 74 26.43 9.05 18.50
C LYS A 74 26.73 10.07 17.39
N TYR A 75 27.63 11.01 17.65
CA TYR A 75 27.98 12.11 16.73
C TYR A 75 29.48 12.20 16.46
N ASP A 76 30.13 11.05 16.35
CA ASP A 76 31.59 10.97 16.08
C ASP A 76 32.44 11.87 17.01
N ASN A 77 32.03 12.01 18.27
CA ASN A 77 32.67 12.90 19.27
C ASN A 77 32.57 14.40 18.99
N TYR A 78 31.72 14.85 18.07
CA TYR A 78 31.61 16.28 17.75
C TYR A 78 31.38 17.15 18.98
N GLU A 79 30.47 16.73 19.89
CA GLU A 79 30.18 17.47 21.14
C GLU A 79 31.39 17.66 22.04
N TYR A 80 32.24 16.64 22.15
CA TYR A 80 33.48 16.71 22.98
C TYR A 80 34.50 17.64 22.36
N ILE A 81 34.76 17.50 21.06
CA ILE A 81 35.73 18.33 20.34
C ILE A 81 35.27 19.79 20.32
N ASN A 82 33.99 20.05 19.99
CA ASN A 82 33.45 21.40 19.97
C ASN A 82 33.49 22.09 21.35
N ASN A 83 33.13 21.33 22.40
CA ASN A 83 33.22 21.83 23.78
C ASN A 83 34.66 22.12 24.20
N GLY A 84 35.61 21.27 23.80
CA GLY A 84 37.04 21.49 24.03
C GLY A 84 37.54 22.78 23.36
N ILE A 85 37.23 23.02 22.10
CA ILE A 85 37.57 24.26 21.38
C ILE A 85 36.96 25.48 22.04
N PHE A 86 35.70 25.37 22.50
CA PHE A 86 35.09 26.48 23.22
C PHE A 86 35.81 26.82 24.53
N ASN A 87 36.18 25.80 25.31
CA ASN A 87 36.89 26.01 26.57
C ASN A 87 38.27 26.63 26.36
N LEU A 88 38.97 26.25 25.27
CA LEU A 88 40.33 26.76 24.96
C LEU A 88 40.31 28.16 24.33
N CYS A 89 39.43 28.41 23.40
CA CYS A 89 39.44 29.61 22.57
C CYS A 89 38.25 30.55 22.79
N HIS A 90 37.27 30.19 23.60
CA HIS A 90 35.98 30.88 23.80
C HIS A 90 35.22 31.15 22.49
N LYS A 91 35.50 30.35 21.44
CA LYS A 91 34.86 30.46 20.14
C LYS A 91 33.75 29.42 20.01
N ASP A 92 32.51 29.87 19.85
CA ASP A 92 31.36 29.03 19.53
C ASP A 92 31.27 28.74 18.01
N VAL A 93 30.33 27.91 17.58
CA VAL A 93 30.11 27.57 16.17
C VAL A 93 29.91 28.84 15.34
N ASN A 94 30.68 28.98 14.25
CA ASN A 94 30.55 30.09 13.32
C ASN A 94 29.45 29.85 12.31
N PHE A 95 28.23 30.35 12.59
CA PHE A 95 27.09 30.16 11.72
C PHE A 95 27.26 30.75 10.32
N HIS A 96 28.04 31.84 10.16
CA HIS A 96 28.31 32.41 8.85
C HIS A 96 29.15 31.45 7.99
N GLN A 97 30.18 30.84 8.57
CA GLN A 97 31.02 29.85 7.89
C GLN A 97 30.20 28.57 7.61
N LEU A 98 29.43 28.11 8.59
CA LEU A 98 28.57 26.94 8.45
C LEU A 98 27.54 27.09 7.30
N THR A 99 26.90 28.26 7.17
CA THR A 99 25.96 28.52 6.08
C THR A 99 26.62 28.51 4.71
N LYS A 100 27.87 28.99 4.62
CA LYS A 100 28.67 28.96 3.39
C LYS A 100 29.05 27.53 3.02
N ILE A 101 29.41 26.69 3.98
CA ILE A 101 29.72 25.27 3.79
C ILE A 101 28.45 24.52 3.36
N LEU A 102 27.33 24.74 4.07
CA LEU A 102 26.04 24.14 3.72
C LEU A 102 25.61 24.47 2.30
N SER A 103 25.65 25.75 1.91
CA SER A 103 25.26 26.18 0.56
C SER A 103 26.12 25.57 -0.54
N ARG A 104 27.42 25.32 -0.27
CA ARG A 104 28.33 24.64 -1.20
C ARG A 104 28.04 23.16 -1.29
N ASN A 105 27.90 22.47 -0.15
CA ASN A 105 27.67 21.02 -0.11
C ASN A 105 26.27 20.63 -0.62
N ILE A 106 25.24 21.43 -0.35
CA ILE A 106 23.87 21.23 -0.89
C ILE A 106 23.87 21.21 -2.42
N LYS A 107 24.68 22.06 -3.07
CA LYS A 107 24.81 22.08 -4.54
C LYS A 107 25.49 20.83 -5.09
N GLN A 108 26.26 20.12 -4.31
CA GLN A 108 26.99 18.91 -4.68
C GLN A 108 26.21 17.64 -4.34
N THR A 109 25.17 17.77 -3.53
CA THR A 109 24.31 16.67 -3.07
C THR A 109 22.88 16.93 -3.51
N ASN A 110 22.04 15.88 -3.55
CA ASN A 110 20.62 16.02 -3.88
C ASN A 110 19.78 16.60 -2.72
N MET A 111 20.39 17.33 -1.79
CA MET A 111 19.67 17.92 -0.67
C MET A 111 18.84 19.13 -1.09
N PRO A 112 17.66 19.38 -0.45
CA PRO A 112 16.82 20.53 -0.78
C PRO A 112 17.56 21.86 -0.54
N ASN A 113 17.39 22.79 -1.46
CA ASN A 113 18.04 24.11 -1.37
C ASN A 113 17.48 24.99 -0.25
N THR A 114 16.29 24.70 0.26
CA THR A 114 15.63 25.52 1.29
C THR A 114 15.78 24.87 2.65
N TYR A 115 16.41 25.57 3.58
CA TYR A 115 16.64 25.09 4.93
C TYR A 115 16.60 26.20 5.98
N ILE A 116 16.37 25.78 7.23
CA ILE A 116 16.42 26.63 8.43
C ILE A 116 17.42 26.01 9.39
N LEU A 117 18.29 26.84 9.97
CA LEU A 117 19.18 26.48 11.07
C LEU A 117 18.60 27.00 12.39
N TYR A 118 18.53 26.09 13.34
CA TYR A 118 18.13 26.40 14.72
C TYR A 118 19.33 26.26 15.67
N LYS A 119 19.47 27.21 16.57
CA LYS A 119 20.24 27.03 17.80
C LYS A 119 19.25 26.60 18.89
N VAL A 120 19.57 25.53 19.58
CA VAL A 120 18.79 25.02 20.69
C VAL A 120 19.54 25.33 21.98
N THR A 121 18.91 26.06 22.90
CA THR A 121 19.48 26.37 24.22
C THR A 121 18.45 26.02 25.28
N ASN A 122 18.82 25.12 26.21
CA ASN A 122 17.92 24.65 27.27
C ASN A 122 16.52 24.21 26.73
N LYS A 123 16.50 23.40 25.67
CA LYS A 123 15.31 22.93 24.95
C LYS A 123 14.50 24.02 24.20
N LYS A 124 14.91 25.30 24.27
CA LYS A 124 14.29 26.37 23.48
C LYS A 124 15.00 26.47 22.13
N LYS A 125 14.21 26.46 21.05
CA LYS A 125 14.73 26.61 19.68
C LYS A 125 14.64 28.08 19.28
N SER A 126 15.78 28.63 18.83
CA SER A 126 15.85 29.94 18.19
C SER A 126 16.35 29.80 16.77
N ILE A 127 15.71 30.52 15.84
CA ILE A 127 16.15 30.52 14.44
C ILE A 127 17.40 31.38 14.32
N VAL A 128 18.48 30.82 13.82
CA VAL A 128 19.71 31.53 13.57
C VAL A 128 19.83 32.00 12.12
N TYR A 129 19.38 31.15 11.21
CA TYR A 129 19.49 31.42 9.78
C TYR A 129 18.36 30.77 8.99
N LYS A 130 17.83 31.52 8.02
CA LYS A 130 16.92 31.02 6.97
C LYS A 130 17.49 31.41 5.63
N ASN A 131 17.67 30.46 4.73
CA ASN A 131 18.10 30.80 3.37
C ASN A 131 16.95 31.28 2.47
N ASN A 132 15.69 31.09 2.89
CA ASN A 132 14.51 31.64 2.24
C ASN A 132 13.58 32.25 3.30
N SER A 133 13.43 33.58 3.26
CA SER A 133 12.63 34.34 4.23
C SER A 133 11.13 34.01 4.22
N PHE A 134 10.60 33.55 3.09
CA PHE A 134 9.18 33.19 2.93
C PHE A 134 8.86 31.77 3.42
N TYR A 135 9.88 30.98 3.82
CA TYR A 135 9.63 29.65 4.33
C TYR A 135 9.17 29.68 5.77
N THR A 136 8.01 29.12 6.02
CA THR A 136 7.49 28.74 7.34
C THR A 136 7.48 27.22 7.45
N THR A 137 7.77 26.69 8.63
CA THR A 137 7.75 25.25 8.93
C THR A 137 6.43 24.64 8.46
N LYS A 138 6.48 23.76 7.44
CA LYS A 138 5.31 23.07 6.88
C LYS A 138 5.33 21.60 7.24
N ILE A 139 4.16 20.99 7.19
CA ILE A 139 3.99 19.54 7.31
C ILE A 139 4.86 18.86 6.24
N GLY A 140 5.65 17.85 6.66
CA GLY A 140 6.55 17.11 5.77
C GLY A 140 7.99 17.62 5.69
N ALA A 141 8.39 18.65 6.46
CA ALA A 141 9.78 19.05 6.59
C ALA A 141 10.62 17.95 7.25
N ILE A 142 11.82 17.69 6.73
CA ILE A 142 12.77 16.76 7.36
C ILE A 142 13.68 17.54 8.29
N LYS A 143 13.80 17.05 9.51
CA LYS A 143 14.63 17.66 10.56
C LYS A 143 15.76 16.71 10.91
N SER A 144 16.97 17.27 11.09
CA SER A 144 18.03 16.51 11.73
C SER A 144 17.70 16.27 13.21
N GLU A 145 18.40 15.36 13.83
CA GLU A 145 18.47 15.34 15.29
C GLU A 145 19.12 16.63 15.80
N ILE A 146 18.93 16.93 17.06
CA ILE A 146 19.63 18.05 17.72
C ILE A 146 21.05 17.55 18.02
N ILE A 147 22.02 18.09 17.31
CA ILE A 147 23.45 17.77 17.53
C ILE A 147 23.96 18.65 18.66
N PRO A 148 24.36 18.07 19.79
CA PRO A 148 24.82 18.84 20.93
C PRO A 148 26.17 19.52 20.61
N THR A 149 26.31 20.76 21.04
CA THR A 149 27.56 21.52 20.92
C THR A 149 28.28 21.64 22.25
N ARG A 150 27.65 21.16 23.33
CA ARG A 150 28.18 21.08 24.68
C ARG A 150 27.97 19.69 25.27
N ILE A 151 28.90 19.22 26.09
CA ILE A 151 28.85 17.90 26.73
C ILE A 151 27.67 17.81 27.67
N ASP A 152 27.27 18.90 28.33
CA ASP A 152 26.12 18.98 29.24
C ASP A 152 24.75 18.97 28.50
N GLY A 153 24.75 18.99 27.17
CA GLY A 153 23.54 19.04 26.36
C GLY A 153 22.76 20.37 26.44
N SER A 154 23.32 21.39 27.10
CA SER A 154 22.66 22.70 27.25
C SER A 154 22.45 23.45 25.95
N GLN A 155 23.34 23.19 24.97
CA GLN A 155 23.29 23.79 23.64
C GLN A 155 23.40 22.75 22.55
N GLY A 156 22.73 22.99 21.44
CA GLY A 156 22.80 22.16 20.26
C GLY A 156 22.38 22.92 19.00
N ILE A 157 22.59 22.30 17.86
CA ILE A 157 22.22 22.84 16.56
C ILE A 157 21.33 21.81 15.83
N GLN A 158 20.35 22.30 15.09
CA GLN A 158 19.47 21.50 14.29
C GLN A 158 19.27 22.14 12.93
N ILE A 159 19.27 21.35 11.86
CA ILE A 159 18.87 21.79 10.54
C ILE A 159 17.48 21.21 10.19
N GLU A 160 16.68 22.02 9.53
CA GLU A 160 15.37 21.62 8.98
C GLU A 160 15.37 21.94 7.50
N PHE A 161 15.15 20.92 6.66
CA PHE A 161 14.96 21.07 5.23
C PHE A 161 13.49 21.20 4.88
N ALA A 162 13.22 22.27 4.10
CA ALA A 162 11.90 22.52 3.56
C ALA A 162 11.68 21.75 2.26
N ASN A 163 10.43 21.38 2.01
CA ASN A 163 10.00 20.79 0.75
C ASN A 163 10.87 19.60 0.29
N PRO A 164 11.01 18.54 1.10
CA PRO A 164 11.80 17.38 0.72
C PRO A 164 11.13 16.50 -0.35
N ILE A 165 10.18 17.07 -1.11
CA ILE A 165 9.42 16.36 -2.15
C ILE A 165 10.36 15.66 -3.13
N SER A 166 11.44 16.32 -3.57
CA SER A 166 12.42 15.71 -4.47
C SER A 166 13.11 14.48 -3.87
N LEU A 167 13.42 14.52 -2.57
CA LEU A 167 14.01 13.39 -1.85
C LEU A 167 13.01 12.24 -1.70
N TYR A 168 11.76 12.56 -1.37
CA TYR A 168 10.70 11.54 -1.29
C TYR A 168 10.42 10.89 -2.63
N PHE A 169 10.37 11.67 -3.73
CA PHE A 169 10.18 11.10 -5.06
C PHE A 169 11.35 10.21 -5.50
N HIS A 170 12.56 10.55 -5.13
CA HIS A 170 13.71 9.70 -5.44
C HIS A 170 13.67 8.36 -4.71
N GLU A 171 13.32 8.34 -3.42
CA GLU A 171 13.29 7.13 -2.60
C GLU A 171 11.97 6.32 -2.77
N LEU A 172 10.85 6.99 -2.89
CA LEU A 172 9.51 6.36 -2.88
C LEU A 172 8.84 6.30 -4.25
N GLY A 173 9.29 7.07 -5.23
CA GLY A 173 8.60 7.22 -6.51
C GLY A 173 8.39 5.88 -7.22
N LEU A 174 9.41 5.03 -7.26
CA LEU A 174 9.32 3.69 -7.85
C LEU A 174 8.34 2.79 -7.07
N LEU A 175 8.37 2.83 -5.74
CA LEU A 175 7.49 2.04 -4.89
C LEU A 175 6.02 2.46 -5.06
N ILE A 176 5.75 3.76 -5.10
CA ILE A 176 4.41 4.31 -5.35
C ILE A 176 3.92 3.88 -6.73
N PHE A 177 4.77 3.95 -7.75
CA PHE A 177 4.45 3.54 -9.11
C PHE A 177 4.10 2.05 -9.21
N ILE A 178 4.91 1.18 -8.61
CA ILE A 178 4.64 -0.27 -8.55
C ILE A 178 3.32 -0.54 -7.79
N SER A 179 3.11 0.12 -6.65
CA SER A 179 1.87 -0.01 -5.88
C SER A 179 0.64 0.37 -6.70
N PHE A 180 0.73 1.43 -7.49
CA PHE A 180 -0.35 1.87 -8.37
C PHE A 180 -0.67 0.84 -9.46
N ILE A 181 0.35 0.26 -10.09
CA ILE A 181 0.17 -0.83 -11.08
C ILE A 181 -0.51 -2.04 -10.44
N LEU A 182 -0.06 -2.46 -9.25
CA LEU A 182 -0.67 -3.58 -8.53
C LEU A 182 -2.14 -3.31 -8.18
N CYS A 183 -2.49 -2.09 -7.78
CA CYS A 183 -3.88 -1.69 -7.55
C CYS A 183 -4.74 -1.84 -8.80
N ILE A 184 -4.27 -1.35 -9.95
CA ILE A 184 -4.99 -1.47 -11.22
C ILE A 184 -5.17 -2.94 -11.60
N LEU A 185 -4.12 -3.75 -11.45
CA LEU A 185 -4.16 -5.17 -11.77
C LEU A 185 -5.15 -5.92 -10.86
N ALA A 186 -5.11 -5.67 -9.57
CA ALA A 186 -6.07 -6.24 -8.61
C ALA A 186 -7.52 -5.83 -8.96
N PHE A 187 -7.75 -4.56 -9.25
CA PHE A 187 -9.07 -4.06 -9.63
C PHE A 187 -9.60 -4.74 -10.90
N THR A 188 -8.76 -4.84 -11.94
CA THR A 188 -9.16 -5.50 -13.21
C THR A 188 -9.44 -6.99 -13.02
N CYS A 189 -8.64 -7.70 -12.21
CA CYS A 189 -8.89 -9.10 -11.87
C CYS A 189 -10.24 -9.28 -11.17
N ILE A 190 -10.55 -8.44 -10.19
CA ILE A 190 -11.81 -8.51 -9.44
C ILE A 190 -13.00 -8.24 -10.36
N MET A 191 -12.91 -7.24 -11.23
CA MET A 191 -13.97 -6.94 -12.20
C MET A 191 -14.24 -8.12 -13.14
N LYS A 192 -13.20 -8.79 -13.64
CA LYS A 192 -13.34 -10.02 -14.45
C LYS A 192 -13.97 -11.17 -13.66
N GLN A 193 -13.55 -11.38 -12.41
CA GLN A 193 -14.14 -12.42 -11.55
C GLN A 193 -15.64 -12.19 -11.34
N VAL A 194 -16.07 -10.95 -11.05
CA VAL A 194 -17.48 -10.60 -10.90
C VAL A 194 -18.27 -10.86 -12.19
N ALA A 195 -17.71 -10.54 -13.36
CA ALA A 195 -18.32 -10.81 -14.65
C ALA A 195 -18.49 -12.32 -14.89
N ILE A 196 -17.46 -13.12 -14.61
CA ILE A 196 -17.52 -14.60 -14.73
C ILE A 196 -18.60 -15.18 -13.81
N ILE A 197 -18.65 -14.76 -12.55
CA ILE A 197 -19.65 -15.23 -11.59
C ILE A 197 -21.08 -14.90 -12.09
N ARG A 198 -21.30 -13.70 -12.61
CA ARG A 198 -22.61 -13.31 -13.17
C ARG A 198 -23.01 -14.20 -14.36
N THR A 199 -22.06 -14.48 -15.24
CA THR A 199 -22.29 -15.36 -16.41
C THR A 199 -22.61 -16.79 -15.97
N GLN A 200 -21.85 -17.34 -15.00
CA GLN A 200 -22.12 -18.67 -14.44
C GLN A 200 -23.50 -18.76 -13.78
N GLN A 201 -23.90 -17.73 -13.03
CA GLN A 201 -25.22 -17.66 -12.40
C GLN A 201 -26.36 -17.62 -13.45
N LYS A 202 -26.16 -16.84 -14.52
CA LYS A 202 -27.11 -16.79 -15.64
C LYS A 202 -27.25 -18.16 -16.30
N ASN A 203 -26.13 -18.82 -16.60
CA ASN A 203 -26.11 -20.15 -17.20
C ASN A 203 -26.77 -21.20 -16.30
N ALA A 204 -26.47 -21.20 -15.00
CA ALA A 204 -27.09 -22.09 -14.04
C ALA A 204 -28.61 -21.87 -13.91
N ARG A 205 -29.06 -20.61 -14.00
CA ARG A 205 -30.52 -20.32 -14.03
C ARG A 205 -31.16 -20.85 -15.29
N ILE A 206 -30.58 -20.59 -16.47
CA ILE A 206 -31.10 -21.11 -17.76
C ILE A 206 -31.15 -22.63 -17.71
N GLN A 207 -30.12 -23.31 -17.24
CA GLN A 207 -30.09 -24.76 -17.11
C GLN A 207 -31.21 -25.28 -16.18
N LYS A 208 -31.44 -24.60 -15.06
CA LYS A 208 -32.49 -24.93 -14.11
C LYS A 208 -33.88 -24.75 -14.72
N ASP A 209 -34.13 -23.62 -15.37
CA ASP A 209 -35.41 -23.31 -16.01
C ASP A 209 -35.68 -24.28 -17.16
N PHE A 210 -34.65 -24.62 -17.96
CA PHE A 210 -34.75 -25.66 -19.00
C PHE A 210 -35.09 -27.03 -18.40
N SER A 211 -34.43 -27.45 -17.31
CA SER A 211 -34.75 -28.72 -16.64
C SER A 211 -36.18 -28.76 -16.13
N TYR A 212 -36.71 -27.68 -15.56
CA TYR A 212 -38.09 -27.62 -15.10
C TYR A 212 -39.09 -27.68 -16.25
N ALA A 213 -38.84 -26.93 -17.33
CA ALA A 213 -39.69 -26.97 -18.53
C ALA A 213 -39.74 -28.40 -19.10
N MET A 214 -38.58 -29.04 -19.22
CA MET A 214 -38.47 -30.39 -19.73
C MET A 214 -39.23 -31.43 -18.86
N ILE A 215 -39.05 -31.38 -17.53
CA ILE A 215 -39.79 -32.26 -16.62
C ILE A 215 -41.30 -32.06 -16.80
N HIS A 216 -41.74 -30.80 -16.94
CA HIS A 216 -43.15 -30.50 -17.19
C HIS A 216 -43.64 -31.11 -18.51
N ASP A 217 -42.89 -30.93 -19.61
CA ASP A 217 -43.24 -31.40 -20.94
C ASP A 217 -43.21 -32.95 -21.06
N MET A 218 -42.38 -33.62 -20.24
CA MET A 218 -42.35 -35.08 -20.12
C MET A 218 -43.49 -35.63 -19.28
N LYS A 219 -43.99 -34.86 -18.28
CA LYS A 219 -45.06 -35.32 -17.39
C LYS A 219 -46.38 -35.58 -18.13
N THR A 220 -46.73 -34.75 -19.10
CA THR A 220 -47.96 -34.84 -19.85
C THR A 220 -48.07 -36.14 -20.68
N PRO A 221 -47.11 -36.47 -21.58
CA PRO A 221 -47.15 -37.72 -22.33
C PRO A 221 -47.08 -38.96 -21.42
N LEU A 222 -46.28 -38.89 -20.34
CA LEU A 222 -46.19 -39.99 -19.37
C LEU A 222 -47.55 -40.27 -18.67
N SER A 223 -48.26 -39.18 -18.30
CA SER A 223 -49.60 -39.26 -17.72
C SER A 223 -50.59 -39.84 -18.70
N THR A 224 -50.54 -39.46 -19.98
CA THR A 224 -51.39 -39.99 -21.04
C THR A 224 -51.17 -41.52 -21.28
N ILE A 225 -49.87 -41.92 -21.29
CA ILE A 225 -49.46 -43.32 -21.39
C ILE A 225 -50.05 -44.13 -20.21
N SER A 226 -49.84 -43.65 -18.97
CA SER A 226 -50.37 -44.32 -17.76
C SER A 226 -51.86 -44.43 -17.75
N MET A 227 -52.58 -43.39 -18.15
CA MET A 227 -54.04 -43.39 -18.27
C MET A 227 -54.49 -44.37 -19.34
N GLY A 228 -53.78 -44.39 -20.49
CA GLY A 228 -54.09 -45.34 -21.56
C GLY A 228 -53.93 -46.81 -21.13
N ILE A 229 -52.87 -47.14 -20.41
CA ILE A 229 -52.60 -48.46 -19.84
C ILE A 229 -53.71 -48.81 -18.84
N ASN A 230 -54.03 -47.92 -17.89
CA ASN A 230 -55.05 -48.16 -16.89
C ASN A 230 -56.46 -48.39 -17.54
N THR A 231 -56.71 -47.65 -18.63
CA THR A 231 -58.02 -47.86 -19.36
C THR A 231 -58.05 -49.21 -20.06
N LEU A 232 -56.94 -49.71 -20.57
CA LEU A 232 -56.86 -51.03 -21.21
C LEU A 232 -57.03 -52.21 -20.23
N THR A 233 -56.81 -52.00 -18.94
CA THR A 233 -57.03 -53.03 -17.90
C THR A 233 -58.49 -53.20 -17.54
N VAL A 234 -59.41 -52.31 -18.00
CA VAL A 234 -60.85 -52.44 -17.81
C VAL A 234 -61.38 -53.43 -18.83
N PRO A 235 -62.09 -54.56 -18.42
CA PRO A 235 -62.51 -55.63 -19.31
C PRO A 235 -63.35 -55.14 -20.49
N SER A 236 -64.30 -54.22 -20.26
CA SER A 236 -65.15 -53.64 -21.31
C SER A 236 -64.40 -52.88 -22.43
N VAL A 237 -63.18 -52.39 -22.15
CA VAL A 237 -62.33 -51.70 -23.11
C VAL A 237 -61.28 -52.65 -23.68
N GLY A 238 -60.65 -53.47 -22.86
CA GLY A 238 -59.58 -54.40 -23.25
C GLY A 238 -60.10 -55.52 -24.23
N GLU A 239 -61.31 -55.97 -24.08
CA GLU A 239 -61.93 -56.97 -24.96
C GLU A 239 -62.44 -56.36 -26.26
N ASN A 240 -62.79 -55.09 -26.29
CA ASN A 240 -63.23 -54.38 -27.49
C ASN A 240 -62.06 -54.05 -28.43
N LYS A 241 -61.93 -54.82 -29.52
CA LYS A 241 -60.83 -54.71 -30.50
C LYS A 241 -60.62 -53.28 -31.04
N LYS A 242 -61.72 -52.54 -31.29
CA LYS A 242 -61.62 -51.17 -31.83
C LYS A 242 -61.10 -50.17 -30.79
N LEU A 243 -61.60 -50.24 -29.57
CA LEU A 243 -61.09 -49.36 -28.45
C LEU A 243 -59.68 -49.71 -28.07
N ARG A 244 -59.35 -50.98 -27.95
CA ARG A 244 -57.99 -51.46 -27.67
C ARG A 244 -57.01 -50.93 -28.70
N THR A 245 -57.25 -51.02 -29.99
CA THR A 245 -56.40 -50.51 -31.07
C THR A 245 -56.19 -48.98 -30.94
N LYS A 246 -57.26 -48.25 -30.63
CA LYS A 246 -57.24 -46.82 -30.44
C LYS A 246 -56.26 -46.40 -29.27
N TYR A 247 -56.43 -47.02 -28.11
CA TYR A 247 -55.60 -46.70 -26.96
C TYR A 247 -54.16 -47.12 -27.16
N LEU A 248 -53.88 -48.27 -27.78
CA LEU A 248 -52.54 -48.70 -28.14
C LEU A 248 -51.83 -47.70 -29.11
N THR A 249 -52.56 -47.13 -30.05
CA THR A 249 -52.04 -46.11 -30.97
C THR A 249 -51.71 -44.84 -30.26
N VAL A 250 -52.52 -44.37 -29.30
CA VAL A 250 -52.24 -43.20 -28.47
C VAL A 250 -51.01 -43.46 -27.65
N ILE A 251 -50.92 -44.60 -26.97
CA ILE A 251 -49.71 -44.92 -26.16
C ILE A 251 -48.46 -44.95 -27.02
N ARG A 252 -48.52 -45.53 -28.22
CA ARG A 252 -47.33 -45.54 -29.14
C ARG A 252 -46.96 -44.15 -29.62
N ASN A 253 -47.89 -43.29 -29.91
CA ASN A 253 -47.64 -41.95 -30.35
C ASN A 253 -46.97 -41.09 -29.22
N GLU A 254 -47.51 -41.20 -28.02
CA GLU A 254 -46.97 -40.51 -26.87
C GLU A 254 -45.55 -41.02 -26.49
N ASN A 255 -45.30 -42.32 -26.59
CA ASN A 255 -43.96 -42.89 -26.38
C ASN A 255 -42.97 -42.38 -27.44
N LYS A 256 -43.37 -42.30 -28.72
CA LYS A 256 -42.57 -41.72 -29.79
C LYS A 256 -42.25 -40.24 -29.51
N HIS A 257 -43.26 -39.50 -29.02
CA HIS A 257 -43.08 -38.08 -28.63
C HIS A 257 -42.07 -37.92 -27.48
N LEU A 258 -42.17 -38.75 -26.44
CA LEU A 258 -41.20 -38.79 -25.35
C LEU A 258 -39.77 -39.08 -25.85
N TYR A 259 -39.63 -40.05 -26.75
CA TYR A 259 -38.31 -40.36 -27.34
C TYR A 259 -37.73 -39.20 -28.13
N GLN A 260 -38.56 -38.45 -28.86
CA GLN A 260 -38.13 -37.22 -29.55
C GLN A 260 -37.75 -36.11 -28.61
N LEU A 261 -38.43 -35.95 -27.46
CA LEU A 261 -38.06 -34.96 -26.43
C LEU A 261 -36.71 -35.30 -25.81
N ILE A 262 -36.44 -36.56 -25.50
CA ILE A 262 -35.17 -37.01 -24.94
C ILE A 262 -34.01 -36.78 -25.92
N ASN A 263 -34.21 -37.04 -27.21
CA ASN A 263 -33.16 -36.85 -28.23
C ASN A 263 -32.86 -35.39 -28.58
N ARG A 264 -33.58 -34.41 -28.02
CA ARG A 264 -33.33 -32.97 -28.16
C ARG A 264 -32.43 -32.42 -27.06
N ILE A 265 -32.07 -33.26 -26.10
CA ILE A 265 -31.13 -32.93 -25.02
C ILE A 265 -29.70 -33.16 -25.49
#